data_4454c6afb17259950ad33223d87483ed
#
_entry.id   4454c6afb17259950ad33223d87483ed
#
_cell.length_a   1.000
_cell.length_b   1.000
_cell.length_c   1.000
_cell.angle_alpha   90.00
_cell.angle_beta   90.00
_cell.angle_gamma   90.00
#
_symmetry.space_group_name_H-M   'P 1'
#
loop_
_entity.id
_entity.type
_entity.pdbx_description
1 polymer ?
#
loop_
_entity_poly.entity_id
_entity_poly.type
_entity_poly.pdbx_seq_one_letter_code
_entity_poly.pdbx_strand_id
1 'polypeptide(L)'
;RQRQMCIRDSLKLSNTFPVDTTRNELPGTEMYMSGRSLFPLTIEMCSRISRQFNGKMRISFAGGAEFFNCDKLFAAGIWPITVATTILKPGGYNRLAQMVEKTEKLPYHAFNGTDSAAISDMSAASHSDFHHLKPIKPLPARKSEDKVPLIDCFTAPCKGGCPIHQDIPEYMELVRRGLYGPALKLICLLYTSPSP
;
A
#
# COMPACT_ATOMS: atom_id res chain seq x y z
N ARG A 1 -36.41 -6.85 3.28
CA ARG A 1 -36.26 -5.96 4.46
C ARG A 1 -34.98 -6.26 5.28
N GLN A 2 -34.57 -7.51 5.43
CA GLN A 2 -33.33 -7.83 6.19
C GLN A 2 -32.02 -7.39 5.52
N ARG A 3 -31.93 -7.40 4.19
CA ARG A 3 -30.70 -6.98 3.48
C ARG A 3 -30.41 -5.47 3.58
N GLN A 4 -31.41 -4.63 3.82
CA GLN A 4 -31.20 -3.19 3.98
C GLN A 4 -30.75 -2.78 5.38
N MET A 5 -30.96 -3.61 6.40
CA MET A 5 -30.53 -3.31 7.76
C MET A 5 -29.03 -3.52 7.97
N CYS A 6 -28.41 -4.50 7.29
CA CYS A 6 -26.97 -4.79 7.42
C CYS A 6 -26.04 -3.75 6.77
N ILE A 7 -26.54 -2.92 5.87
CA ILE A 7 -25.72 -1.93 5.13
C ILE A 7 -25.60 -0.60 5.91
N ARG A 8 -26.40 -0.38 6.95
CA ARG A 8 -26.46 0.89 7.70
C ARG A 8 -25.68 0.89 9.02
N ASP A 9 -25.08 -0.23 9.40
CA ASP A 9 -24.52 -0.39 10.74
C ASP A 9 -23.06 0.06 10.86
N SER A 10 -22.38 0.34 9.76
CA SER A 10 -21.01 0.81 9.80
C SER A 10 -20.65 1.66 8.59
N LEU A 11 -19.75 2.61 8.79
CA LEU A 11 -19.15 3.43 7.74
C LEU A 11 -17.72 2.97 7.49
N LYS A 12 -17.40 2.59 6.27
CA LYS A 12 -16.02 2.32 5.88
C LYS A 12 -15.36 3.61 5.41
N LEU A 13 -14.31 4.02 6.11
CA LEU A 13 -13.52 5.18 5.76
C LEU A 13 -12.34 4.80 4.89
N SER A 14 -12.29 5.49 3.76
CA SER A 14 -11.22 5.58 2.79
C SER A 14 -10.85 4.25 2.11
N ASN A 15 -10.21 4.41 0.99
CA ASN A 15 -9.49 3.38 0.25
C ASN A 15 -8.27 4.02 -0.39
N THR A 16 -8.49 4.83 -1.42
CA THR A 16 -7.49 5.65 -2.10
C THR A 16 -8.06 7.05 -2.28
N PHE A 17 -7.19 8.02 -2.47
CA PHE A 17 -7.57 9.40 -2.72
C PHE A 17 -6.92 9.89 -4.02
N PRO A 18 -7.72 10.36 -5.00
CA PRO A 18 -7.18 10.91 -6.23
C PRO A 18 -6.44 12.22 -5.95
N VAL A 19 -5.29 12.38 -6.57
CA VAL A 19 -4.48 13.60 -6.51
C VAL A 19 -3.92 13.89 -7.90
N ASP A 20 -3.79 15.17 -8.24
CA ASP A 20 -3.25 15.59 -9.52
C ASP A 20 -1.74 15.29 -9.62
N THR A 21 -1.30 14.88 -10.80
CA THR A 21 0.11 14.77 -11.13
C THR A 21 0.64 16.17 -11.47
N THR A 22 1.29 16.79 -10.50
CA THR A 22 1.82 18.17 -10.68
C THR A 22 3.27 18.21 -11.17
N ARG A 23 3.97 17.09 -11.12
CA ARG A 23 5.41 16.97 -11.42
C ARG A 23 5.72 15.91 -12.47
N ASN A 24 4.76 15.56 -13.29
CA ASN A 24 4.86 14.49 -14.29
C ASN A 24 5.32 13.14 -13.72
N GLU A 25 4.90 12.81 -12.50
CA GLU A 25 5.23 11.55 -11.81
C GLU A 25 4.73 10.33 -12.57
N LEU A 26 3.59 10.49 -13.26
CA LEU A 26 2.96 9.49 -14.11
C LEU A 26 2.54 10.11 -15.43
N PRO A 27 2.32 9.31 -16.49
CA PRO A 27 1.85 9.79 -17.77
C PRO A 27 0.43 10.42 -17.77
N GLY A 28 -0.37 10.07 -16.76
CA GLY A 28 -1.73 10.61 -16.60
C GLY A 28 -1.75 11.92 -15.82
N THR A 29 -2.90 12.60 -15.84
CA THR A 29 -3.12 13.83 -15.08
C THR A 29 -3.45 13.57 -13.60
N GLU A 30 -3.78 12.34 -13.27
CA GLU A 30 -4.26 11.94 -11.96
C GLU A 30 -3.52 10.71 -11.45
N MET A 31 -3.27 10.65 -10.15
CA MET A 31 -2.73 9.47 -9.47
C MET A 31 -3.48 9.23 -8.16
N TYR A 32 -3.31 8.04 -7.59
CA TYR A 32 -4.02 7.68 -6.37
C TYR A 32 -3.07 7.62 -5.16
N MET A 33 -3.34 8.48 -4.18
CA MET A 33 -2.65 8.43 -2.90
C MET A 33 -3.19 7.26 -2.06
N SER A 34 -2.29 6.47 -1.50
CA SER A 34 -2.61 5.31 -0.66
C SER A 34 -1.55 5.07 0.42
N GLY A 35 -1.84 4.15 1.32
CA GLY A 35 -0.92 3.76 2.39
C GLY A 35 -0.71 4.86 3.41
N ARG A 36 0.47 4.87 4.04
CA ARG A 36 0.76 5.70 5.22
C ARG A 36 0.54 7.21 5.03
N SER A 37 0.72 7.72 3.82
CA SER A 37 0.50 9.15 3.53
C SER A 37 -0.97 9.54 3.48
N LEU A 38 -1.87 8.59 3.33
CA LEU A 38 -3.31 8.82 3.37
C LEU A 38 -3.84 8.85 4.83
N PHE A 39 -3.09 8.31 5.78
CA PHE A 39 -3.53 8.19 7.17
C PHE A 39 -3.97 9.50 7.81
N PRO A 40 -3.20 10.61 7.72
CA PRO A 40 -3.61 11.88 8.32
C PRO A 40 -4.97 12.36 7.83
N LEU A 41 -5.23 12.25 6.54
CA LEU A 41 -6.52 12.65 5.95
C LEU A 41 -7.66 11.74 6.45
N THR A 42 -7.43 10.44 6.47
CA THR A 42 -8.45 9.46 6.87
C THR A 42 -8.77 9.55 8.36
N ILE A 43 -7.75 9.70 9.21
CA ILE A 43 -7.95 9.79 10.67
C ILE A 43 -8.62 11.11 11.07
N GLU A 44 -8.32 12.20 10.38
CA GLU A 44 -9.02 13.47 10.60
C GLU A 44 -10.51 13.36 10.24
N MET A 45 -10.82 12.73 9.11
CA MET A 45 -12.22 12.46 8.74
C MET A 45 -12.90 11.55 9.77
N CYS A 46 -12.20 10.52 10.24
CA CYS A 46 -12.68 9.64 11.32
C CYS A 46 -12.99 10.41 12.59
N SER A 47 -12.10 11.32 12.99
CA SER A 47 -12.28 12.19 14.15
C SER A 47 -13.53 13.06 14.04
N ARG A 48 -13.72 13.70 12.88
CA ARG A 48 -14.91 14.54 12.63
C ARG A 48 -16.20 13.73 12.72
N ILE A 49 -16.25 12.56 12.10
CA ILE A 49 -17.42 11.69 12.11
C ILE A 49 -17.69 11.17 13.52
N SER A 50 -16.65 10.66 14.21
CA SER A 50 -16.81 10.18 15.59
C SER A 50 -17.38 11.23 16.52
N ARG A 51 -16.87 12.46 16.44
CA ARG A 51 -17.40 13.59 17.23
C ARG A 51 -18.84 13.95 16.84
N GLN A 52 -19.15 14.03 15.54
CA GLN A 52 -20.48 14.36 15.05
C GLN A 52 -21.56 13.39 15.54
N PHE A 53 -21.21 12.11 15.66
CA PHE A 53 -22.12 11.07 16.12
C PHE A 53 -21.89 10.65 17.58
N ASN A 54 -21.13 11.44 18.36
CA ASN A 54 -20.82 11.16 19.77
C ASN A 54 -20.28 9.73 19.99
N GLY A 55 -19.42 9.25 19.09
CA GLY A 55 -18.84 7.92 19.15
C GLY A 55 -19.78 6.76 18.80
N LYS A 56 -21.03 7.01 18.53
CA LYS A 56 -22.05 5.94 18.31
C LYS A 56 -21.99 5.31 16.91
N MET A 57 -21.31 5.96 15.96
CA MET A 57 -21.14 5.41 14.62
C MET A 57 -20.02 4.38 14.58
N ARG A 58 -20.36 3.17 14.12
CA ARG A 58 -19.35 2.14 13.88
C ARG A 58 -18.51 2.50 12.65
N ILE A 59 -17.21 2.56 12.82
CA ILE A 59 -16.28 2.92 11.76
C ILE A 59 -15.36 1.73 11.46
N SER A 60 -15.32 1.35 10.20
CA SER A 60 -14.33 0.47 9.61
C SER A 60 -13.25 1.33 8.94
N PHE A 61 -11.99 1.03 9.13
CA PHE A 61 -10.89 1.87 8.70
C PHE A 61 -10.04 1.20 7.61
N ALA A 62 -9.78 1.94 6.57
CA ALA A 62 -8.78 1.68 5.56
C ALA A 62 -8.05 2.99 5.24
N GLY A 63 -7.08 2.99 4.34
CA GLY A 63 -6.39 4.24 3.99
C GLY A 63 -5.30 4.63 5.00
N GLY A 64 -4.25 3.82 5.04
CA GLY A 64 -3.06 4.09 5.83
C GLY A 64 -2.97 3.36 7.16
N ALA A 65 -3.86 2.39 7.41
CA ALA A 65 -3.68 1.48 8.52
C ALA A 65 -2.40 0.65 8.32
N GLU A 66 -1.57 0.60 9.35
CA GLU A 66 -0.30 -0.13 9.34
C GLU A 66 0.15 -0.49 10.77
N PHE A 67 1.30 -1.14 10.90
CA PHE A 67 1.85 -1.62 12.18
C PHE A 67 1.93 -0.54 13.26
N PHE A 68 2.22 0.71 12.92
CA PHE A 68 2.43 1.79 13.89
C PHE A 68 1.14 2.39 14.45
N ASN A 69 -0.01 2.10 13.84
CA ASN A 69 -1.29 2.70 14.23
C ASN A 69 -2.43 1.70 14.44
N CYS A 70 -2.27 0.41 14.04
CA CYS A 70 -3.34 -0.58 14.11
C CYS A 70 -3.85 -0.85 15.53
N ASP A 71 -2.96 -0.88 16.51
CA ASP A 71 -3.29 -1.08 17.92
C ASP A 71 -4.08 0.11 18.49
N LYS A 72 -3.66 1.32 18.18
CA LYS A 72 -4.34 2.55 18.61
C LYS A 72 -5.73 2.66 17.99
N LEU A 73 -5.86 2.34 16.70
CA LEU A 73 -7.17 2.29 16.03
C LEU A 73 -8.08 1.27 16.69
N PHE A 74 -7.57 0.07 16.95
CA PHE A 74 -8.35 -0.99 17.58
C PHE A 74 -8.77 -0.61 19.01
N ALA A 75 -7.85 -0.08 19.81
CA ALA A 75 -8.14 0.39 21.17
C ALA A 75 -9.17 1.51 21.21
N ALA A 76 -9.20 2.38 20.17
CA ALA A 76 -10.20 3.44 20.04
C ALA A 76 -11.58 2.94 19.54
N GLY A 77 -11.80 1.63 19.44
CA GLY A 77 -13.07 1.05 19.00
C GLY A 77 -13.31 1.09 17.50
N ILE A 78 -12.24 1.26 16.70
CA ILE A 78 -12.30 1.26 15.22
C ILE A 78 -11.95 -0.12 14.70
N TRP A 79 -12.93 -0.81 14.15
CA TRP A 79 -12.76 -2.11 13.51
C TRP A 79 -13.97 -2.48 12.64
N PRO A 80 -13.82 -3.29 11.59
CA PRO A 80 -12.56 -3.91 11.13
C PRO A 80 -11.57 -2.91 10.55
N ILE A 81 -10.28 -3.27 10.62
CA ILE A 81 -9.17 -2.53 10.02
C ILE A 81 -8.75 -3.26 8.74
N THR A 82 -8.68 -2.53 7.64
CA THR A 82 -8.28 -3.08 6.34
C THR A 82 -6.90 -2.55 5.95
N VAL A 83 -6.01 -3.46 5.59
CA VAL A 83 -4.66 -3.13 5.10
C VAL A 83 -4.45 -3.69 3.70
N ALA A 84 -3.80 -2.93 2.84
CA ALA A 84 -3.45 -3.35 1.49
C ALA A 84 -1.99 -2.98 1.16
N THR A 85 -1.64 -1.70 1.17
CA THR A 85 -0.32 -1.20 0.78
C THR A 85 0.82 -1.84 1.58
N THR A 86 0.60 -2.12 2.86
CA THR A 86 1.59 -2.77 3.73
C THR A 86 1.90 -4.19 3.27
N ILE A 87 0.87 -4.94 2.83
CA ILE A 87 1.02 -6.33 2.38
C ILE A 87 1.74 -6.41 1.05
N LEU A 88 1.56 -5.42 0.18
CA LEU A 88 2.19 -5.34 -1.14
C LEU A 88 3.69 -5.01 -1.09
N LYS A 89 4.21 -4.60 0.08
CA LYS A 89 5.64 -4.33 0.25
C LYS A 89 6.41 -5.62 0.58
N PRO A 90 7.72 -5.67 0.29
CA PRO A 90 8.57 -6.78 0.73
C PRO A 90 8.39 -7.07 2.22
N GLY A 91 8.18 -8.34 2.58
CA GLY A 91 7.92 -8.76 3.95
C GLY A 91 6.50 -8.43 4.48
N GLY A 92 5.57 -8.07 3.58
CA GLY A 92 4.23 -7.63 3.96
C GLY A 92 3.42 -8.62 4.75
N TYR A 93 3.50 -9.92 4.45
CA TYR A 93 2.82 -10.96 5.23
C TYR A 93 3.40 -11.11 6.65
N ASN A 94 4.73 -11.00 6.81
CA ASN A 94 5.35 -10.98 8.13
C ASN A 94 4.90 -9.75 8.92
N ARG A 95 4.74 -8.61 8.24
CA ARG A 95 4.21 -7.40 8.86
C ARG A 95 2.75 -7.57 9.30
N LEU A 96 1.96 -8.29 8.52
CA LEU A 96 0.58 -8.61 8.91
C LEU A 96 0.54 -9.47 10.17
N ALA A 97 1.39 -10.50 10.26
CA ALA A 97 1.51 -11.32 11.48
C ALA A 97 1.87 -10.46 12.71
N GLN A 98 2.84 -9.56 12.58
CA GLN A 98 3.22 -8.62 13.65
C GLN A 98 2.06 -7.68 14.05
N MET A 99 1.24 -7.26 13.11
CA MET A 99 0.05 -6.45 13.41
C MET A 99 -0.99 -7.25 14.19
N VAL A 100 -1.20 -8.51 13.83
CA VAL A 100 -2.10 -9.43 14.55
C VAL A 100 -1.60 -9.63 15.96
N GLU A 101 -0.33 -10.01 16.17
CA GLU A 101 0.28 -10.18 17.49
C GLU A 101 0.15 -8.93 18.38
N LYS A 102 0.25 -7.75 17.76
CA LYS A 102 0.13 -6.48 18.48
C LYS A 102 -1.30 -6.19 18.91
N THR A 103 -2.28 -6.51 18.08
CA THR A 103 -3.70 -6.30 18.37
C THR A 103 -4.31 -7.40 19.22
N GLU A 104 -3.82 -8.64 19.14
CA GLU A 104 -4.27 -9.79 19.94
C GLU A 104 -4.08 -9.57 21.44
N LYS A 105 -3.10 -8.78 21.82
CA LYS A 105 -2.81 -8.42 23.24
C LYS A 105 -3.82 -7.42 23.82
N LEU A 106 -4.66 -6.82 22.97
CA LEU A 106 -5.65 -5.85 23.40
C LEU A 106 -6.97 -6.55 23.75
N PRO A 107 -7.68 -6.08 24.79
CA PRO A 107 -8.96 -6.65 25.13
C PRO A 107 -9.97 -6.43 24.01
N TYR A 108 -10.59 -7.51 23.56
CA TYR A 108 -11.69 -7.42 22.59
C TYR A 108 -13.01 -7.18 23.31
N HIS A 109 -13.72 -6.17 22.87
CA HIS A 109 -15.07 -5.86 23.34
C HIS A 109 -16.04 -5.83 22.16
N ALA A 110 -17.30 -6.21 22.42
CA ALA A 110 -18.35 -5.87 21.48
C ALA A 110 -18.39 -4.36 21.29
N PHE A 111 -18.80 -3.89 20.10
CA PHE A 111 -18.84 -2.45 19.82
C PHE A 111 -19.68 -1.70 20.84
N ASN A 112 -19.06 -0.81 21.57
CA ASN A 112 -19.63 0.05 22.59
C ASN A 112 -19.35 1.55 22.32
N GLY A 113 -19.13 1.89 21.05
CA GLY A 113 -18.77 3.22 20.62
C GLY A 113 -17.29 3.35 20.27
N THR A 114 -16.94 4.50 19.70
CA THR A 114 -15.57 4.89 19.40
C THR A 114 -15.10 5.95 20.39
N ASP A 115 -13.84 5.88 20.81
CA ASP A 115 -13.21 6.91 21.64
C ASP A 115 -12.83 8.12 20.78
N SER A 116 -13.73 9.12 20.77
CA SER A 116 -13.55 10.35 19.99
C SER A 116 -12.34 11.17 20.43
N ALA A 117 -11.94 11.11 21.71
CA ALA A 117 -10.78 11.83 22.22
C ALA A 117 -9.49 11.19 21.69
N ALA A 118 -9.35 9.87 21.88
CA ALA A 118 -8.19 9.13 21.37
C ALA A 118 -8.04 9.26 19.83
N ILE A 119 -9.14 9.27 19.08
CA ILE A 119 -9.12 9.49 17.63
C ILE A 119 -8.65 10.91 17.29
N SER A 120 -9.10 11.91 18.04
CA SER A 120 -8.66 13.30 17.83
C SER A 120 -7.18 13.48 18.13
N ASP A 121 -6.67 12.84 19.18
CA ASP A 121 -5.25 12.86 19.54
C ASP A 121 -4.40 12.18 18.45
N MET A 122 -4.85 11.03 17.92
CA MET A 122 -4.20 10.37 16.79
C MET A 122 -4.19 11.26 15.54
N SER A 123 -5.28 11.98 15.28
CA SER A 123 -5.35 12.91 14.16
C SER A 123 -4.33 14.03 14.33
N ALA A 124 -4.31 14.70 15.47
CA ALA A 124 -3.36 15.77 15.76
C ALA A 124 -1.90 15.29 15.65
N ALA A 125 -1.58 14.14 16.24
CA ALA A 125 -0.24 13.56 16.19
C ALA A 125 0.18 13.19 14.76
N SER A 126 -0.74 12.75 13.91
CA SER A 126 -0.44 12.28 12.57
C SER A 126 0.15 13.34 11.64
N HIS A 127 -0.13 14.62 11.89
CA HIS A 127 0.37 15.73 11.08
C HIS A 127 1.86 15.98 11.25
N SER A 128 2.44 15.60 12.37
CA SER A 128 3.88 15.77 12.67
C SER A 128 4.64 14.44 12.67
N ASP A 129 3.96 13.31 12.59
CA ASP A 129 4.59 11.99 12.61
C ASP A 129 5.29 11.70 11.27
N PHE A 130 6.61 11.55 11.32
CA PHE A 130 7.43 11.28 10.14
C PHE A 130 7.04 9.98 9.41
N HIS A 131 6.38 9.02 10.07
CA HIS A 131 5.87 7.81 9.42
C HIS A 131 4.80 8.10 8.37
N HIS A 132 4.05 9.17 8.57
CA HIS A 132 3.00 9.61 7.65
C HIS A 132 3.50 10.63 6.63
N LEU A 133 4.58 11.36 6.97
CA LEU A 133 5.19 12.32 6.09
C LEU A 133 6.10 11.60 5.09
N LYS A 134 5.85 11.80 3.81
CA LYS A 134 6.76 11.37 2.76
C LYS A 134 7.63 12.53 2.33
N PRO A 135 8.96 12.43 2.47
CA PRO A 135 9.83 13.47 1.92
C PRO A 135 9.63 13.55 0.40
N ILE A 136 9.60 14.77 -0.11
CA ILE A 136 9.59 14.99 -1.56
C ILE A 136 10.95 14.52 -2.07
N LYS A 137 10.95 13.44 -2.83
CA LYS A 137 12.15 12.95 -3.50
C LYS A 137 12.25 13.63 -4.87
N PRO A 138 13.47 13.93 -5.35
CA PRO A 138 13.63 14.30 -6.75
C PRO A 138 13.05 13.17 -7.61
N LEU A 139 12.41 13.56 -8.72
CA LEU A 139 11.93 12.56 -9.68
C LEU A 139 13.14 11.72 -10.14
N PRO A 140 13.06 10.39 -10.08
CA PRO A 140 14.12 9.58 -10.63
C PRO A 140 14.22 9.90 -12.12
N ALA A 141 15.39 10.21 -12.59
CA ALA A 141 15.67 10.35 -14.01
C ALA A 141 15.48 8.98 -14.67
N ARG A 142 14.26 8.72 -15.15
CA ARG A 142 13.94 7.48 -15.89
C ARG A 142 14.45 7.52 -17.32
N LYS A 143 14.72 8.70 -17.81
CA LYS A 143 15.34 8.94 -19.10
C LYS A 143 16.57 9.81 -18.85
N SER A 144 17.73 9.34 -19.28
CA SER A 144 18.92 10.17 -19.36
C SER A 144 18.93 10.83 -20.73
N GLU A 145 19.16 12.13 -20.78
CA GLU A 145 19.46 12.85 -22.01
C GLU A 145 20.93 12.62 -22.41
N ASP A 146 21.73 12.15 -21.46
CA ASP A 146 23.11 11.82 -21.71
C ASP A 146 23.23 10.57 -22.57
N LYS A 147 24.14 10.62 -23.54
CA LYS A 147 24.46 9.45 -24.36
C LYS A 147 25.15 8.41 -23.50
N VAL A 148 24.42 7.35 -23.16
CA VAL A 148 25.01 6.23 -22.39
C VAL A 148 26.03 5.51 -23.26
N PRO A 149 27.27 5.32 -22.79
CA PRO A 149 28.26 4.56 -23.54
C PRO A 149 27.77 3.13 -23.77
N LEU A 150 28.09 2.60 -24.95
CA LEU A 150 27.82 1.19 -25.26
C LEU A 150 28.73 0.35 -24.38
N ILE A 151 28.15 -0.38 -23.43
CA ILE A 151 28.88 -1.26 -22.53
C ILE A 151 28.46 -2.69 -22.85
N ASP A 152 29.42 -3.50 -23.27
CA ASP A 152 29.20 -4.94 -23.38
C ASP A 152 29.16 -5.57 -22.01
N CYS A 153 28.00 -6.15 -21.68
CA CYS A 153 27.81 -6.84 -20.42
C CYS A 153 28.02 -8.34 -20.57
N PHE A 154 29.25 -8.79 -20.49
CA PHE A 154 29.58 -10.22 -20.60
C PHE A 154 29.15 -11.04 -19.39
N THR A 155 29.07 -10.43 -18.23
CA THR A 155 28.74 -11.13 -16.96
C THR A 155 27.26 -11.18 -16.65
N ALA A 156 26.46 -10.38 -17.35
CA ALA A 156 25.01 -10.28 -17.15
C ALA A 156 24.60 -10.33 -15.65
N PRO A 157 24.97 -9.34 -14.83
CA PRO A 157 24.68 -9.35 -13.39
C PRO A 157 23.17 -9.42 -13.09
N CYS A 158 22.35 -8.98 -14.02
CA CYS A 158 20.89 -9.13 -13.95
C CYS A 158 20.45 -10.59 -13.98
N LYS A 159 21.15 -11.47 -14.71
CA LYS A 159 20.89 -12.92 -14.72
C LYS A 159 21.33 -13.57 -13.40
N GLY A 160 22.52 -13.20 -12.91
CA GLY A 160 23.03 -13.69 -11.62
C GLY A 160 22.24 -13.24 -10.41
N GLY A 161 21.73 -12.00 -10.43
CA GLY A 161 20.89 -11.44 -9.37
C GLY A 161 19.42 -11.84 -9.44
N CYS A 162 18.99 -12.52 -10.50
CA CYS A 162 17.61 -12.96 -10.66
C CYS A 162 17.37 -14.25 -9.85
N PRO A 163 16.38 -14.28 -8.93
CA PRO A 163 16.07 -15.48 -8.13
C PRO A 163 15.70 -16.70 -8.94
N ILE A 164 15.19 -16.52 -10.15
CA ILE A 164 14.80 -17.58 -11.08
C ILE A 164 15.80 -17.76 -12.22
N HIS A 165 16.94 -17.11 -12.16
CA HIS A 165 18.01 -17.15 -13.16
C HIS A 165 17.54 -16.93 -14.61
N GLN A 166 16.62 -15.98 -14.78
CA GLN A 166 16.07 -15.65 -16.08
C GLN A 166 17.15 -15.08 -17.01
N ASP A 167 17.17 -15.54 -18.24
CA ASP A 167 18.10 -15.05 -19.25
C ASP A 167 17.63 -13.73 -19.86
N ILE A 168 17.82 -12.66 -19.09
CA ILE A 168 17.38 -11.31 -19.45
C ILE A 168 18.07 -10.80 -20.72
N PRO A 169 19.39 -10.96 -20.90
CA PRO A 169 20.05 -10.53 -22.13
C PRO A 169 19.51 -11.23 -23.38
N GLU A 170 19.24 -12.52 -23.30
CA GLU A 170 18.77 -13.28 -24.45
C GLU A 170 17.37 -12.86 -24.90
N TYR A 171 16.41 -12.74 -23.99
CA TYR A 171 15.07 -12.30 -24.41
C TYR A 171 15.07 -10.84 -24.91
N MET A 172 15.93 -9.99 -24.35
CA MET A 172 16.09 -8.61 -24.83
C MET A 172 16.63 -8.59 -26.27
N GLU A 173 17.61 -9.42 -26.58
CA GLU A 173 18.16 -9.55 -27.94
C GLU A 173 17.12 -10.11 -28.91
N LEU A 174 16.34 -11.10 -28.50
CA LEU A 174 15.24 -11.63 -29.30
C LEU A 174 14.20 -10.56 -29.61
N VAL A 175 13.82 -9.74 -28.62
CA VAL A 175 12.93 -8.60 -28.81
C VAL A 175 13.52 -7.58 -29.78
N ARG A 176 14.81 -7.26 -29.64
CA ARG A 176 15.53 -6.35 -30.54
C ARG A 176 15.46 -6.81 -32.00
N ARG A 177 15.53 -8.12 -32.23
CA ARG A 177 15.42 -8.75 -33.57
C ARG A 177 13.97 -8.87 -34.05
N GLY A 178 12.97 -8.46 -33.26
CA GLY A 178 11.56 -8.62 -33.59
C GLY A 178 11.03 -10.06 -33.43
N LEU A 179 11.80 -10.93 -32.77
CA LEU A 179 11.46 -12.34 -32.54
C LEU A 179 10.66 -12.50 -31.26
N TYR A 180 9.46 -11.92 -31.23
CA TYR A 180 8.63 -11.86 -30.03
C TYR A 180 8.14 -13.23 -29.54
N GLY A 181 7.85 -14.16 -30.46
CA GLY A 181 7.45 -15.52 -30.10
C GLY A 181 8.55 -16.28 -29.34
N PRO A 182 9.77 -16.38 -29.86
CA PRO A 182 10.91 -16.93 -29.12
C PRO A 182 11.22 -16.22 -27.81
N ALA A 183 11.15 -14.90 -27.76
CA ALA A 183 11.34 -14.13 -26.53
C ALA A 183 10.30 -14.51 -25.47
N LEU A 184 9.02 -14.58 -25.83
CA LEU A 184 7.95 -14.98 -24.93
C LEU A 184 8.15 -16.43 -24.46
N LYS A 185 8.54 -17.33 -25.34
CA LYS A 185 8.82 -18.73 -24.98
C LYS A 185 9.95 -18.83 -23.96
N LEU A 186 11.01 -18.04 -24.10
CA LEU A 186 12.13 -18.00 -23.15
C LEU A 186 11.66 -17.53 -21.76
N ILE A 187 10.79 -16.52 -21.71
CA ILE A 187 10.23 -16.01 -20.46
C ILE A 187 9.29 -17.05 -19.84
N CYS A 188 8.43 -17.68 -20.64
CA CYS A 188 7.41 -18.63 -20.16
C CYS A 188 7.99 -19.98 -19.74
N LEU A 189 9.13 -20.41 -20.30
CA LEU A 189 9.77 -21.68 -19.92
C LEU A 189 10.15 -21.74 -18.43
N LEU A 190 10.38 -20.60 -17.81
CA LEU A 190 10.66 -20.52 -16.37
C LEU A 190 9.39 -20.61 -15.52
N TYR A 191 8.21 -20.35 -16.11
CA TYR A 191 6.91 -20.45 -15.44
C TYR A 191 6.27 -21.83 -15.55
N THR A 192 6.72 -22.65 -16.49
CA THR A 192 6.16 -23.97 -16.78
C THR A 192 7.00 -25.13 -16.26
N SER A 193 8.03 -24.85 -15.45
CA SER A 193 8.69 -25.91 -14.71
C SER A 193 7.66 -26.50 -13.73
N PRO A 194 7.27 -27.78 -13.85
CA PRO A 194 6.34 -28.37 -12.92
C PRO A 194 6.95 -28.23 -11.52
N SER A 195 6.20 -27.64 -10.62
CA SER A 195 6.52 -27.68 -9.20
C SER A 195 6.67 -29.14 -8.80
N PRO A 196 7.73 -29.51 -8.07
CA PRO A 196 7.91 -30.88 -7.59
C PRO A 196 6.78 -31.32 -6.66
#